data_c9fd0be31bdd0c2d64958855632bfb2f
#
_entry.id   c9fd0be31bdd0c2d64958855632bfb2f
#
_cell.length_a   1.000
_cell.length_b   1.000
_cell.length_c   1.000
_cell.angle_alpha   90.00
_cell.angle_beta   90.00
_cell.angle_gamma   90.00
#
_symmetry.space_group_name_H-M   'P 1'
#
loop_
_entity.id
_entity.type
_entity.pdbx_description
1 polymer ?
#
loop_
_entity_poly.entity_id
_entity_poly.type
_entity_poly.pdbx_seq_one_letter_code
_entity_poly.pdbx_strand_id
1 'polypeptide(L)'
;LLVWSGTEFDIRDYKNYWVKKDEQSNWMDRSWYDNPYYMANEVTSSSNYDVINAFLNASYQITPWLKLALRSGADVYTQKNEWKTPVGSVSGWGKKKGYYQFKRSSGFSINNDALLMAEKQVGNFKFDGFLGGTIYYFQNDVLNAQTSGGLIIPGYYSLNASVDPAETSKSSVSYT
;
A
#
# COMPACT_ATOMS: atom_id res chain seq x y z
N LEU A 1 20.44 8.93 -1.84
CA LEU A 1 21.59 8.71 -2.71
C LEU A 1 22.43 9.98 -2.86
N LEU A 2 21.84 11.11 -3.31
CA LEU A 2 22.54 12.38 -3.50
C LEU A 2 23.11 12.99 -2.20
N VAL A 3 22.57 12.58 -1.05
CA VAL A 3 23.06 13.02 0.28
C VAL A 3 24.46 12.49 0.59
N TRP A 4 24.85 11.38 -0.04
CA TRP A 4 26.15 10.71 0.18
C TRP A 4 27.20 11.07 -0.89
N SER A 5 26.79 11.77 -1.96
CA SER A 5 27.73 12.26 -2.97
C SER A 5 28.28 13.60 -2.55
N GLY A 6 29.60 13.79 -2.67
CA GLY A 6 30.22 15.08 -2.49
C GLY A 6 29.90 16.05 -3.64
N THR A 7 30.23 17.31 -3.46
CA THR A 7 30.02 18.37 -4.47
C THR A 7 30.93 18.24 -5.69
N GLU A 8 31.92 17.37 -5.63
CA GLU A 8 32.84 17.04 -6.73
C GLU A 8 32.21 16.20 -7.84
N PHE A 9 31.02 15.60 -7.59
CA PHE A 9 30.32 14.80 -8.57
C PHE A 9 29.18 15.59 -9.21
N ASP A 10 29.23 15.76 -10.53
CA ASP A 10 28.10 16.23 -11.30
C ASP A 10 27.25 15.04 -11.75
N ILE A 11 26.04 14.93 -11.21
CA ILE A 11 25.12 13.85 -11.55
C ILE A 11 24.79 13.79 -13.04
N ARG A 12 24.87 14.93 -13.75
CA ARG A 12 24.57 15.03 -15.18
C ARG A 12 25.53 14.21 -16.05
N ASP A 13 26.76 13.98 -15.57
CA ASP A 13 27.78 13.18 -16.27
C ASP A 13 27.39 11.70 -16.33
N TYR A 14 26.48 11.26 -15.46
CA TYR A 14 26.00 9.87 -15.36
C TYR A 14 24.66 9.65 -16.05
N LYS A 15 24.18 10.60 -16.85
CA LYS A 15 22.91 10.52 -17.56
C LYS A 15 22.87 9.35 -18.55
N ASN A 16 23.98 9.03 -19.19
CA ASN A 16 24.12 7.85 -20.03
C ASN A 16 24.43 6.64 -19.17
N TYR A 17 23.41 6.10 -18.52
CA TYR A 17 23.55 5.02 -17.56
C TYR A 17 23.73 3.62 -18.16
N TRP A 18 23.51 3.45 -19.46
CA TRP A 18 23.80 2.20 -20.17
C TRP A 18 25.13 2.24 -20.90
N VAL A 19 26.01 1.26 -20.66
CA VAL A 19 27.19 0.98 -21.50
C VAL A 19 26.73 0.15 -22.71
N LYS A 20 25.92 -0.87 -22.44
CA LYS A 20 25.18 -1.66 -23.41
C LYS A 20 23.92 -2.18 -22.73
N LYS A 21 23.05 -2.83 -23.49
CA LYS A 21 21.83 -3.41 -22.94
C LYS A 21 22.14 -4.31 -21.73
N ASP A 22 21.42 -4.13 -20.64
CA ASP A 22 21.52 -4.88 -19.39
C ASP A 22 22.88 -4.71 -18.64
N GLU A 23 23.69 -3.72 -19.02
CA GLU A 23 24.92 -3.35 -18.34
C GLU A 23 24.99 -1.86 -18.12
N GLN A 24 24.77 -1.43 -16.89
CA GLN A 24 24.81 0.00 -16.57
C GLN A 24 26.23 0.55 -16.45
N SER A 25 26.38 1.83 -16.75
CA SER A 25 27.61 2.58 -16.61
C SER A 25 28.00 2.72 -15.13
N ASN A 26 29.29 3.01 -14.94
CA ASN A 26 29.82 3.33 -13.63
C ASN A 26 29.05 4.48 -12.96
N TRP A 27 28.74 4.25 -11.73
CA TRP A 27 28.48 5.26 -10.75
C TRP A 27 29.62 5.28 -9.73
N MET A 28 29.81 6.38 -9.00
CA MET A 28 30.94 6.59 -8.08
C MET A 28 31.14 5.45 -7.07
N ASP A 29 30.09 4.73 -6.70
CA ASP A 29 30.17 3.60 -5.79
C ASP A 29 29.35 2.41 -6.31
N ARG A 30 30.02 1.53 -7.05
CA ARG A 30 29.42 0.31 -7.59
C ARG A 30 29.03 -0.72 -6.53
N SER A 31 29.59 -0.65 -5.35
CA SER A 31 29.36 -1.65 -4.33
C SER A 31 28.06 -1.46 -3.59
N TRP A 32 27.60 -0.21 -3.50
CA TRP A 32 26.46 0.15 -2.68
C TRP A 32 25.25 0.64 -3.47
N TYR A 33 25.47 1.37 -4.56
CA TYR A 33 24.38 2.06 -5.25
C TYR A 33 24.43 1.88 -6.76
N ASP A 34 23.25 1.73 -7.34
CA ASP A 34 23.05 1.82 -8.78
C ASP A 34 23.10 3.27 -9.25
N ASN A 35 23.36 3.47 -10.54
CA ASN A 35 23.29 4.80 -11.16
C ASN A 35 21.94 5.44 -10.89
N PRO A 36 21.86 6.70 -10.43
CA PRO A 36 20.60 7.38 -10.11
C PRO A 36 19.64 7.47 -11.30
N TYR A 37 20.14 7.64 -12.51
CA TYR A 37 19.29 7.66 -13.71
C TYR A 37 18.78 6.26 -14.06
N TYR A 38 19.58 5.21 -13.86
CA TYR A 38 19.08 3.83 -13.96
C TYR A 38 17.93 3.60 -12.98
N MET A 39 18.13 3.98 -11.73
CA MET A 39 17.09 3.83 -10.71
C MET A 39 15.81 4.61 -11.04
N ALA A 40 15.95 5.82 -11.58
CA ALA A 40 14.81 6.67 -11.90
C ALA A 40 14.04 6.24 -13.14
N ASN A 41 14.72 5.66 -14.15
CA ASN A 41 14.11 5.36 -15.44
C ASN A 41 13.76 3.88 -15.62
N GLU A 42 14.52 2.99 -15.02
CA GLU A 42 14.40 1.55 -15.27
C GLU A 42 13.74 0.79 -14.12
N VAL A 43 13.99 1.20 -12.88
CA VAL A 43 13.36 0.57 -11.72
C VAL A 43 11.99 1.20 -11.50
N THR A 44 10.96 0.45 -11.81
CA THR A 44 9.59 0.97 -11.74
C THR A 44 8.80 0.34 -10.62
N SER A 45 7.98 1.16 -9.97
CA SER A 45 6.96 0.69 -9.05
C SER A 45 5.62 1.32 -9.41
N SER A 46 4.56 0.55 -9.33
CA SER A 46 3.21 1.04 -9.50
C SER A 46 2.34 0.64 -8.32
N SER A 47 1.43 1.52 -7.95
CA SER A 47 0.44 1.27 -6.91
C SER A 47 -0.92 1.72 -7.43
N ASN A 48 -1.85 0.77 -7.51
CA ASN A 48 -3.25 1.03 -7.81
C ASN A 48 -4.04 0.79 -6.53
N TYR A 49 -4.89 1.73 -6.18
CA TYR A 49 -5.72 1.68 -4.99
C TYR A 49 -7.16 2.01 -5.36
N ASP A 50 -8.05 1.06 -5.11
CA ASP A 50 -9.47 1.22 -5.32
C ASP A 50 -10.15 1.13 -3.96
N VAL A 51 -11.05 2.07 -3.66
CA VAL A 51 -11.81 2.10 -2.43
C VAL A 51 -13.27 2.46 -2.71
N ILE A 52 -14.16 1.77 -2.01
CA ILE A 52 -15.60 2.06 -2.00
C ILE A 52 -15.98 2.31 -0.55
N ASN A 53 -16.54 3.48 -0.30
CA ASN A 53 -17.08 3.86 1.00
C ASN A 53 -18.60 3.96 0.87
N ALA A 54 -19.32 3.31 1.77
CA ALA A 54 -20.76 3.38 1.85
C ALA A 54 -21.19 3.69 3.28
N PHE A 55 -22.23 4.47 3.43
CA PHE A 55 -22.79 4.74 4.75
C PHE A 55 -24.30 4.85 4.71
N LEU A 56 -24.93 4.43 5.80
CA LEU A 56 -26.34 4.54 6.04
C LEU A 56 -26.56 5.20 7.41
N ASN A 57 -27.43 6.19 7.44
CA ASN A 57 -27.88 6.81 8.67
C ASN A 57 -29.39 6.71 8.77
N ALA A 58 -29.88 6.23 9.90
CA ALA A 58 -31.29 6.18 10.21
C ALA A 58 -31.53 6.80 11.58
N SER A 59 -32.65 7.51 11.73
CA SER A 59 -33.05 8.02 13.03
C SER A 59 -34.53 7.85 13.21
N TYR A 60 -34.94 7.49 14.42
CA TYR A 60 -36.33 7.29 14.78
C TYR A 60 -36.65 8.02 16.08
N GLN A 61 -37.67 8.82 16.04
CA GLN A 61 -38.19 9.52 17.22
C GLN A 61 -39.17 8.60 17.94
N ILE A 62 -38.71 7.98 19.05
CA ILE A 62 -39.47 7.03 19.84
C ILE A 62 -40.59 7.75 20.59
N THR A 63 -40.21 8.86 21.23
CA THR A 63 -41.12 9.79 21.95
C THR A 63 -40.67 11.21 21.69
N PRO A 64 -41.45 12.26 22.03
CA PRO A 64 -40.98 13.64 21.88
C PRO A 64 -39.67 14.00 22.54
N TRP A 65 -39.25 13.22 23.54
CA TRP A 65 -38.03 13.44 24.31
C TRP A 65 -36.98 12.36 24.12
N LEU A 66 -37.22 11.29 23.33
CA LEU A 66 -36.32 10.15 23.15
C LEU A 66 -36.16 9.82 21.66
N LYS A 67 -34.92 9.84 21.17
CA LYS A 67 -34.52 9.58 19.80
C LYS A 67 -33.49 8.48 19.72
N LEU A 68 -33.70 7.52 18.81
CA LEU A 68 -32.71 6.52 18.41
C LEU A 68 -32.05 6.94 17.11
N ALA A 69 -30.72 6.92 17.07
CA ALA A 69 -29.95 7.09 15.84
C ALA A 69 -29.11 5.84 15.60
N LEU A 70 -29.15 5.33 14.39
CA LEU A 70 -28.36 4.21 13.91
C LEU A 70 -27.50 4.69 12.75
N ARG A 71 -26.23 4.33 12.77
CA ARG A 71 -25.28 4.63 11.70
C ARG A 71 -24.57 3.34 11.33
N SER A 72 -24.42 3.08 10.04
CA SER A 72 -23.63 2.00 9.53
C SER A 72 -22.72 2.53 8.43
N GLY A 73 -21.43 2.30 8.55
CA GLY A 73 -20.43 2.63 7.55
C GLY A 73 -19.69 1.37 7.12
N ALA A 74 -19.40 1.25 5.85
CA ALA A 74 -18.61 0.17 5.29
C ALA A 74 -17.59 0.71 4.31
N ASP A 75 -16.34 0.25 4.45
CA ASP A 75 -15.25 0.54 3.56
C ASP A 75 -14.74 -0.76 2.96
N VAL A 76 -14.63 -0.81 1.64
CA VAL A 76 -14.03 -1.94 0.92
C VAL A 76 -12.89 -1.40 0.08
N TYR A 77 -11.73 -2.02 0.17
CA TYR A 77 -10.56 -1.57 -0.59
C TYR A 77 -9.77 -2.72 -1.20
N THR A 78 -9.12 -2.40 -2.30
CA THR A 78 -8.13 -3.27 -2.94
C THR A 78 -6.93 -2.41 -3.33
N GLN A 79 -5.75 -2.85 -2.96
CA GLN A 79 -4.49 -2.24 -3.36
C GLN A 79 -3.62 -3.27 -4.08
N LYS A 80 -3.11 -2.89 -5.23
CA LYS A 80 -2.18 -3.67 -6.02
C LYS A 80 -0.89 -2.88 -6.17
N ASN A 81 0.22 -3.44 -5.71
CA ASN A 81 1.55 -2.89 -5.86
C ASN A 81 2.40 -3.83 -6.71
N GLU A 82 3.13 -3.29 -7.66
CA GLU A 82 4.08 -4.01 -8.48
C GLU A 82 5.43 -3.31 -8.43
N TRP A 83 6.51 -4.08 -8.30
CA TRP A 83 7.88 -3.60 -8.38
C TRP A 83 8.61 -4.39 -9.46
N LYS A 84 9.28 -3.66 -10.34
CA LYS A 84 10.01 -4.18 -11.48
C LYS A 84 11.42 -3.61 -11.46
N THR A 85 12.41 -4.48 -11.37
CA THR A 85 13.81 -4.10 -11.49
C THR A 85 14.38 -4.86 -12.68
N PRO A 86 14.92 -4.19 -13.70
CA PRO A 86 15.52 -4.87 -14.84
C PRO A 86 16.84 -5.53 -14.46
N VAL A 87 17.33 -6.36 -15.34
CA VAL A 87 18.69 -6.88 -15.27
C VAL A 87 19.69 -5.72 -15.39
N GLY A 88 20.80 -5.79 -14.70
CA GLY A 88 21.88 -4.81 -14.80
C GLY A 88 22.15 -3.99 -13.53
N SER A 89 21.43 -4.22 -12.44
CA SER A 89 21.81 -3.65 -11.14
C SER A 89 23.22 -4.09 -10.76
N VAL A 90 24.06 -3.16 -10.35
CA VAL A 90 25.46 -3.41 -9.93
C VAL A 90 25.63 -3.29 -8.42
N SER A 91 24.65 -2.71 -7.73
CA SER A 91 24.73 -2.54 -6.28
C SER A 91 24.75 -3.87 -5.53
N GLY A 92 25.42 -3.91 -4.38
CA GLY A 92 25.47 -5.07 -3.50
C GLY A 92 24.08 -5.49 -2.98
N TRP A 93 23.15 -4.55 -2.91
CA TRP A 93 21.76 -4.73 -2.47
C TRP A 93 20.80 -4.90 -3.65
N GLY A 94 21.27 -4.67 -4.87
CA GLY A 94 20.47 -4.71 -6.08
C GLY A 94 20.13 -6.10 -6.56
N LYS A 95 19.08 -6.17 -7.35
CA LYS A 95 18.61 -7.40 -7.99
C LYS A 95 19.31 -7.57 -9.35
N LYS A 96 20.59 -7.97 -9.35
CA LYS A 96 21.47 -8.03 -10.55
C LYS A 96 20.89 -8.77 -11.73
N LYS A 97 20.12 -9.84 -11.48
CA LYS A 97 19.47 -10.67 -12.51
C LYS A 97 18.02 -10.25 -12.80
N GLY A 98 17.65 -9.03 -12.39
CA GLY A 98 16.27 -8.57 -12.49
C GLY A 98 15.38 -9.11 -11.36
N TYR A 99 14.22 -8.44 -11.19
CA TYR A 99 13.30 -8.79 -10.12
C TYR A 99 11.89 -8.34 -10.45
N TYR A 100 10.92 -9.15 -10.09
CA TYR A 100 9.51 -8.80 -10.12
C TYR A 100 8.85 -9.17 -8.81
N GLN A 101 8.12 -8.23 -8.24
CA GLN A 101 7.29 -8.46 -7.06
C GLN A 101 5.89 -7.90 -7.30
N PHE A 102 4.94 -8.67 -6.85
CA PHE A 102 3.54 -8.33 -6.83
C PHE A 102 3.01 -8.47 -5.42
N LYS A 103 2.37 -7.42 -4.91
CA LYS A 103 1.68 -7.45 -3.62
C LYS A 103 0.25 -6.97 -3.80
N ARG A 104 -0.70 -7.80 -3.40
CA ARG A 104 -2.12 -7.46 -3.35
C ARG A 104 -2.58 -7.43 -1.90
N SER A 105 -3.21 -6.34 -1.53
CA SER A 105 -3.89 -6.17 -0.24
C SER A 105 -5.35 -5.88 -0.52
N SER A 106 -6.25 -6.61 0.12
CA SER A 106 -7.68 -6.38 0.01
C SER A 106 -8.33 -6.55 1.37
N GLY A 107 -9.28 -5.71 1.67
CA GLY A 107 -9.95 -5.77 2.95
C GLY A 107 -11.23 -4.97 2.97
N PHE A 108 -11.92 -5.11 4.08
CA PHE A 108 -13.08 -4.32 4.37
C PHE A 108 -13.19 -4.00 5.85
N SER A 109 -13.88 -2.91 6.16
CA SER A 109 -14.26 -2.58 7.52
C SER A 109 -15.75 -2.22 7.56
N ILE A 110 -16.37 -2.53 8.68
CA ILE A 110 -17.76 -2.16 8.97
C ILE A 110 -17.79 -1.52 10.35
N ASN A 111 -18.37 -0.34 10.43
CA ASN A 111 -18.63 0.36 11.67
C ASN A 111 -20.12 0.58 11.86
N ASN A 112 -20.68 0.08 12.96
CA ASN A 112 -22.07 0.24 13.30
C ASN A 112 -22.19 0.94 14.64
N ASP A 113 -22.89 2.07 14.66
CA ASP A 113 -23.16 2.87 15.84
C ASP A 113 -24.65 2.83 16.15
N ALA A 114 -24.97 2.66 17.41
CA ALA A 114 -26.31 2.88 17.94
C ALA A 114 -26.25 3.95 19.04
N LEU A 115 -27.06 4.98 18.93
CA LEU A 115 -27.10 6.11 19.88
C LEU A 115 -28.53 6.40 20.28
N LEU A 116 -28.81 6.26 21.56
CA LEU A 116 -30.07 6.66 22.17
C LEU A 116 -29.88 8.02 22.85
N MET A 117 -30.62 9.01 22.42
CA MET A 117 -30.55 10.40 22.92
C MET A 117 -31.85 10.76 23.59
N ALA A 118 -31.75 11.32 24.80
CA ALA A 118 -32.87 11.78 25.58
C ALA A 118 -32.72 13.29 25.89
N GLU A 119 -33.76 14.05 25.65
CA GLU A 119 -33.84 15.47 25.97
C GLU A 119 -35.21 15.78 26.56
N LYS A 120 -35.26 16.23 27.82
CA LYS A 120 -36.53 16.51 28.51
C LYS A 120 -36.42 17.76 29.37
N GLN A 121 -37.40 18.62 29.26
CA GLN A 121 -37.58 19.77 30.14
C GLN A 121 -38.59 19.44 31.22
N VAL A 122 -38.25 19.70 32.49
CA VAL A 122 -39.11 19.54 33.66
C VAL A 122 -39.08 20.85 34.43
N GLY A 123 -40.13 21.63 34.35
CA GLY A 123 -40.15 22.97 34.91
C GLY A 123 -39.09 23.89 34.29
N ASN A 124 -38.24 24.47 35.11
CA ASN A 124 -37.13 25.32 34.68
C ASN A 124 -35.84 24.56 34.37
N PHE A 125 -35.83 23.24 34.52
CA PHE A 125 -34.62 22.40 34.32
C PHE A 125 -34.72 21.67 32.97
N LYS A 126 -33.64 21.71 32.21
CA LYS A 126 -33.44 20.92 31.00
C LYS A 126 -32.45 19.79 31.30
N PHE A 127 -32.87 18.56 31.03
CA PHE A 127 -32.03 17.36 31.13
C PHE A 127 -31.78 16.85 29.72
N ASP A 128 -30.52 16.62 29.40
CA ASP A 128 -30.10 15.97 28.18
C ASP A 128 -29.05 14.90 28.51
N GLY A 129 -29.06 13.83 27.74
CA GLY A 129 -28.15 12.72 27.92
C GLY A 129 -28.20 11.79 26.72
N PHE A 130 -27.18 10.97 26.62
CA PHE A 130 -27.12 9.93 25.59
C PHE A 130 -26.50 8.64 26.12
N LEU A 131 -26.88 7.53 25.49
CA LEU A 131 -26.28 6.23 25.67
C LEU A 131 -26.03 5.64 24.29
N GLY A 132 -24.85 5.10 24.05
CA GLY A 132 -24.53 4.55 22.75
C GLY A 132 -23.47 3.46 22.81
N GLY A 133 -23.36 2.74 21.72
CA GLY A 133 -22.34 1.72 21.52
C GLY A 133 -21.96 1.64 20.06
N THR A 134 -20.74 1.19 19.82
CA THR A 134 -20.14 0.98 18.51
C THR A 134 -19.66 -0.46 18.39
N ILE A 135 -19.92 -1.09 17.24
CA ILE A 135 -19.32 -2.35 16.86
C ILE A 135 -18.53 -2.10 15.58
N TYR A 136 -17.23 -2.33 15.64
CA TYR A 136 -16.32 -2.21 14.53
C TYR A 136 -15.77 -3.59 14.16
N TYR A 137 -15.83 -3.92 12.87
CA TYR A 137 -15.21 -5.11 12.31
C TYR A 137 -14.24 -4.73 11.21
N PHE A 138 -13.10 -5.40 11.17
CA PHE A 138 -12.06 -5.20 10.17
C PHE A 138 -11.50 -6.53 9.70
N GLN A 139 -11.26 -6.65 8.39
CA GLN A 139 -10.53 -7.75 7.78
C GLN A 139 -9.57 -7.21 6.72
N ASN A 140 -8.36 -7.75 6.69
CA ASN A 140 -7.37 -7.48 5.67
C ASN A 140 -6.63 -8.74 5.28
N ASP A 141 -6.59 -9.02 3.98
CA ASP A 141 -5.87 -10.12 3.36
C ASP A 141 -4.73 -9.56 2.52
N VAL A 142 -3.53 -10.09 2.70
CA VAL A 142 -2.34 -9.69 1.94
C VAL A 142 -1.76 -10.92 1.27
N LEU A 143 -1.61 -10.84 -0.05
CA LEU A 143 -0.85 -11.78 -0.86
C LEU A 143 0.39 -11.06 -1.38
N ASN A 144 1.56 -11.59 -1.08
CA ASN A 144 2.84 -11.16 -1.65
C ASN A 144 3.44 -12.30 -2.46
N ALA A 145 3.91 -12.00 -3.65
CA ALA A 145 4.57 -12.95 -4.51
C ALA A 145 5.75 -12.27 -5.23
N GLN A 146 6.87 -12.95 -5.31
CA GLN A 146 8.09 -12.40 -5.90
C GLN A 146 8.91 -13.46 -6.62
N THR A 147 9.69 -13.01 -7.60
CA THR A 147 10.65 -13.88 -8.28
C THR A 147 11.86 -14.17 -7.39
N SER A 148 12.38 -15.37 -7.48
CA SER A 148 13.60 -15.82 -6.81
C SER A 148 14.68 -16.16 -7.84
N GLY A 149 15.95 -15.93 -7.51
CA GLY A 149 17.09 -16.18 -8.40
C GLY A 149 17.23 -15.24 -9.60
N GLY A 150 16.24 -14.34 -9.81
CA GLY A 150 16.21 -13.40 -10.94
C GLY A 150 15.17 -13.74 -12.00
N LEU A 151 15.29 -13.11 -13.17
CA LEU A 151 14.40 -13.31 -14.34
C LEU A 151 15.11 -14.18 -15.39
N ILE A 152 14.44 -15.23 -15.89
CA ILE A 152 14.92 -16.07 -17.00
C ILE A 152 15.01 -15.24 -18.28
N ILE A 153 14.02 -14.36 -18.50
CA ILE A 153 13.95 -13.50 -19.69
C ILE A 153 14.05 -12.06 -19.23
N PRO A 154 15.15 -11.34 -19.54
CA PRO A 154 15.29 -9.93 -19.23
C PRO A 154 14.13 -9.09 -19.78
N GLY A 155 13.56 -8.23 -18.93
CA GLY A 155 12.46 -7.36 -19.30
C GLY A 155 11.07 -8.01 -19.29
N TYR A 156 10.96 -9.32 -19.05
CA TYR A 156 9.68 -10.01 -18.88
C TYR A 156 9.35 -10.18 -17.40
N TYR A 157 8.51 -9.28 -16.90
CA TYR A 157 8.14 -9.21 -15.47
C TYR A 157 6.92 -10.07 -15.18
N SER A 158 7.17 -11.33 -14.85
CA SER A 158 6.14 -12.30 -14.48
C SER A 158 6.71 -13.27 -13.44
N LEU A 159 5.88 -13.79 -12.56
CA LEU A 159 6.27 -14.84 -11.62
C LEU A 159 6.74 -16.12 -12.34
N ASN A 160 6.17 -16.40 -13.52
CA ASN A 160 6.56 -17.53 -14.34
C ASN A 160 7.96 -17.37 -14.97
N ALA A 161 8.50 -16.15 -14.97
CA ALA A 161 9.87 -15.87 -15.43
C ALA A 161 10.91 -15.96 -14.31
N SER A 162 10.54 -16.47 -13.16
CA SER A 162 11.46 -16.70 -12.05
C SER A 162 12.45 -17.81 -12.36
N VAL A 163 13.74 -17.58 -12.09
CA VAL A 163 14.79 -18.60 -12.26
C VAL A 163 14.57 -19.76 -11.29
N ASP A 164 14.42 -19.45 -10.01
CA ASP A 164 14.04 -20.39 -8.98
C ASP A 164 12.54 -20.32 -8.74
N PRO A 165 11.91 -21.28 -8.05
CA PRO A 165 10.50 -21.21 -7.72
C PRO A 165 10.13 -19.88 -7.07
N ALA A 166 9.10 -19.21 -7.59
CA ALA A 166 8.64 -17.94 -7.06
C ALA A 166 8.21 -18.09 -5.60
N GLU A 167 8.62 -17.12 -4.80
CA GLU A 167 8.27 -17.08 -3.38
C GLU A 167 6.90 -16.42 -3.21
N THR A 168 6.04 -17.05 -2.40
CA THR A 168 4.71 -16.54 -2.10
C THR A 168 4.45 -16.55 -0.60
N SER A 169 3.80 -15.51 -0.12
CA SER A 169 3.32 -15.45 1.27
C SER A 169 1.92 -14.88 1.32
N LYS A 170 1.09 -15.44 2.20
CA LYS A 170 -0.26 -14.96 2.47
C LYS A 170 -0.41 -14.70 3.96
N SER A 171 -0.99 -13.58 4.30
CA SER A 171 -1.41 -13.26 5.67
C SER A 171 -2.84 -12.73 5.67
N SER A 172 -3.56 -13.03 6.74
CA SER A 172 -4.91 -12.53 6.97
C SER A 172 -5.01 -12.07 8.42
N VAL A 173 -5.61 -10.90 8.61
CA VAL A 173 -5.87 -10.32 9.93
C VAL A 173 -7.33 -9.91 9.99
N SER A 174 -8.01 -10.28 11.08
CA SER A 174 -9.37 -9.81 11.37
C SER A 174 -9.52 -9.54 12.85
N TYR A 175 -10.34 -8.57 13.19
CA TYR A 175 -10.72 -8.27 14.58
C TYR A 175 -12.08 -7.57 14.65
N THR A 176 -12.67 -7.72 15.82
CA THR A 176 -13.93 -7.04 16.16
C THR A 176 -13.74 -6.27 17.44
#